data_7c3c0cfb8066474f15f7e9ba094c2ef8
#
_entry.id   7c3c0cfb8066474f15f7e9ba094c2ef8
#
_cell.length_a   1.000
_cell.length_b   1.000
_cell.length_c   1.000
_cell.angle_alpha   90.00
_cell.angle_beta   90.00
_cell.angle_gamma   90.00
#
_symmetry.space_group_name_H-M   'P 1'
#
loop_
_entity.id
_entity.type
_entity.pdbx_description
1 polymer ?
#
loop_
_entity_poly.entity_id
_entity_poly.type
_entity_poly.pdbx_seq_one_letter_code
_entity_poly.pdbx_strand_id
1 'polypeptide(L)'
;MPVNAIASSNNKCVDNFNFLRQSSSDRYQKYSQDYIKIGNGYTFLNTNKNIMGSDAKEVYTMKLDMKLDSLCNKVDYAGYQVIKDKMQSLQGI
;
A
#
# COMPACT_ATOMS: atom_id res chain seq x y z
N MET A 1 -0.53 19.08 21.59
CA MET A 1 -0.04 17.73 21.34
C MET A 1 -0.52 17.25 19.96
N PRO A 2 0.36 16.76 19.16
CA PRO A 2 -0.06 16.24 17.88
C PRO A 2 -0.73 14.88 18.05
N VAL A 3 -2.01 14.90 18.30
CA VAL A 3 -2.78 13.68 18.50
C VAL A 3 -2.74 12.74 17.31
N ASN A 4 -2.30 13.24 16.16
CA ASN A 4 -2.30 12.46 14.93
C ASN A 4 -0.93 11.94 14.54
N ALA A 5 0.04 12.00 15.46
CA ALA A 5 1.34 11.43 15.20
C ALA A 5 1.24 9.91 15.16
N ILE A 6 1.60 9.32 14.04
CA ILE A 6 1.60 7.88 13.86
C ILE A 6 3.03 7.40 13.83
N ALA A 7 3.36 6.50 14.76
CA ALA A 7 4.69 5.93 14.80
C ALA A 7 4.90 4.99 13.61
N SER A 8 6.16 4.84 13.19
CA SER A 8 6.50 3.90 12.13
C SER A 8 6.13 2.48 12.54
N SER A 9 5.57 1.73 11.61
CA SER A 9 5.22 0.31 11.80
C SER A 9 6.39 -0.63 11.53
N ASN A 10 7.55 -0.09 11.11
CA ASN A 10 8.67 -0.86 10.57
C ASN A 10 8.33 -1.61 9.27
N ASN A 11 7.23 -1.23 8.65
CA ASN A 11 6.85 -1.74 7.33
C ASN A 11 6.69 -0.52 6.41
N LYS A 12 7.60 -0.41 5.44
CA LYS A 12 7.66 0.76 4.56
C LYS A 12 6.32 1.00 3.82
N CYS A 13 5.70 -0.07 3.34
CA CYS A 13 4.45 0.07 2.59
C CYS A 13 3.32 0.60 3.48
N VAL A 14 3.19 0.05 4.69
CA VAL A 14 2.19 0.51 5.66
C VAL A 14 2.45 1.97 6.04
N ASP A 15 3.68 2.33 6.28
CA ASP A 15 4.05 3.70 6.64
C ASP A 15 3.71 4.67 5.52
N ASN A 16 3.97 4.30 4.27
CA ASN A 16 3.64 5.13 3.11
C ASN A 16 2.13 5.27 2.94
N PHE A 17 1.35 4.22 3.16
CA PHE A 17 -0.10 4.32 3.16
C PHE A 17 -0.59 5.29 4.24
N ASN A 18 -0.06 5.18 5.44
CA ASN A 18 -0.42 6.09 6.54
C ASN A 18 -0.06 7.53 6.20
N PHE A 19 1.10 7.73 5.57
CA PHE A 19 1.52 9.06 5.16
C PHE A 19 0.56 9.66 4.12
N LEU A 20 0.16 8.87 3.11
CA LEU A 20 -0.80 9.34 2.11
C LEU A 20 -2.14 9.72 2.75
N ARG A 21 -2.61 8.92 3.70
CA ARG A 21 -3.85 9.19 4.40
C ARG A 21 -3.76 10.51 5.18
N GLN A 22 -2.68 10.69 5.94
CA GLN A 22 -2.47 11.90 6.75
C GLN A 22 -2.28 13.14 5.89
N SER A 23 -1.74 12.96 4.69
CA SER A 23 -1.51 14.06 3.75
C SER A 23 -2.74 14.40 2.93
N SER A 24 -3.85 13.69 3.13
CA SER A 24 -5.08 13.86 2.35
C SER A 24 -4.85 13.71 0.84
N SER A 25 -3.97 12.77 0.46
CA SER A 25 -3.67 12.52 -0.94
C SER A 25 -4.88 11.92 -1.65
N ASP A 26 -5.20 12.43 -2.83
CA ASP A 26 -6.27 11.89 -3.67
C ASP A 26 -6.00 10.42 -4.05
N ARG A 27 -4.74 10.06 -4.14
CA ARG A 27 -4.34 8.70 -4.53
C ARG A 27 -4.56 7.68 -3.43
N TYR A 28 -4.68 8.13 -2.17
CA TYR A 28 -4.91 7.21 -1.06
C TYR A 28 -6.14 6.36 -1.27
N GLN A 29 -7.24 6.97 -1.72
CA GLN A 29 -8.51 6.27 -1.92
C GLN A 29 -8.35 5.12 -2.91
N LYS A 30 -7.74 5.40 -4.05
CA LYS A 30 -7.53 4.40 -5.11
C LYS A 30 -6.64 3.25 -4.63
N TYR A 31 -5.51 3.58 -4.01
CA TYR A 31 -4.56 2.57 -3.58
C TYR A 31 -5.09 1.76 -2.39
N SER A 32 -5.88 2.39 -1.53
CA SER A 32 -6.55 1.69 -0.43
C SER A 32 -7.53 0.65 -0.95
N GLN A 33 -8.30 0.98 -1.98
CA GLN A 33 -9.22 0.03 -2.63
C GLN A 33 -8.45 -1.13 -3.26
N ASP A 34 -7.34 -0.85 -3.92
CA ASP A 34 -6.51 -1.89 -4.51
C ASP A 34 -5.91 -2.80 -3.44
N TYR A 35 -5.50 -2.23 -2.31
CA TYR A 35 -4.98 -3.01 -1.19
C TYR A 35 -6.04 -3.98 -0.64
N ILE A 36 -7.28 -3.52 -0.53
CA ILE A 36 -8.39 -4.36 -0.08
C ILE A 36 -8.60 -5.54 -1.04
N LYS A 37 -8.57 -5.27 -2.35
CA LYS A 37 -8.72 -6.32 -3.37
C LYS A 37 -7.62 -7.38 -3.26
N ILE A 38 -6.38 -6.95 -3.07
CA ILE A 38 -5.26 -7.87 -2.89
C ILE A 38 -5.43 -8.66 -1.59
N GLY A 39 -5.84 -7.99 -0.51
CA GLY A 39 -6.11 -8.64 0.76
C GLY A 39 -7.19 -9.70 0.65
N ASN A 40 -8.25 -9.42 -0.11
CA ASN A 40 -9.30 -10.39 -0.38
C ASN A 40 -8.75 -11.62 -1.12
N GLY A 41 -7.78 -11.41 -2.00
CA GLY A 41 -7.10 -12.51 -2.68
C GLY A 41 -6.32 -13.40 -1.72
N TYR A 42 -5.60 -12.81 -0.78
CA TYR A 42 -4.89 -13.59 0.24
C TYR A 42 -5.85 -14.33 1.16
N THR A 43 -6.98 -13.72 1.51
CA THR A 43 -8.01 -14.38 2.30
C THR A 43 -8.58 -15.59 1.56
N PHE A 44 -8.88 -15.42 0.27
CA PHE A 44 -9.34 -16.53 -0.57
C PHE A 44 -8.32 -17.67 -0.60
N LEU A 45 -7.05 -17.34 -0.80
CA LEU A 45 -5.98 -18.31 -0.82
C LEU A 45 -5.90 -19.06 0.51
N ASN A 46 -5.91 -18.34 1.62
CA ASN A 46 -5.80 -18.93 2.94
C ASN A 46 -6.98 -19.85 3.27
N THR A 47 -8.17 -19.45 2.84
CA THR A 47 -9.40 -20.24 3.07
C THR A 47 -9.41 -21.52 2.25
N ASN A 48 -8.87 -21.48 1.04
CA ASN A 48 -9.00 -22.58 0.07
C ASN A 48 -7.71 -23.37 -0.15
N LYS A 49 -6.63 -23.03 0.53
CA LYS A 49 -5.31 -23.62 0.25
C LYS A 49 -5.27 -25.14 0.38
N ASN A 50 -6.13 -25.72 1.23
CA ASN A 50 -6.15 -27.16 1.47
C ASN A 50 -6.88 -27.93 0.37
N ILE A 51 -7.66 -27.25 -0.46
CA ILE A 51 -8.37 -27.88 -1.59
C ILE A 51 -7.85 -27.43 -2.95
N MET A 52 -6.89 -26.52 -2.96
CA MET A 52 -6.25 -26.05 -4.20
C MET A 52 -5.13 -27.00 -4.59
N GLY A 53 -4.98 -27.24 -5.90
CA GLY A 53 -3.81 -27.92 -6.42
C GLY A 53 -2.54 -27.13 -6.11
N SER A 54 -1.43 -27.81 -5.90
CA SER A 54 -0.16 -27.16 -5.51
C SER A 54 0.29 -26.12 -6.55
N ASP A 55 0.13 -26.43 -7.83
CA ASP A 55 0.51 -25.50 -8.90
C ASP A 55 -0.36 -24.26 -8.90
N ALA A 56 -1.67 -24.42 -8.76
CA ALA A 56 -2.60 -23.31 -8.71
C ALA A 56 -2.33 -22.41 -7.52
N LYS A 57 -2.07 -23.01 -6.36
CA LYS A 57 -1.74 -22.28 -5.14
C LYS A 57 -0.46 -21.46 -5.32
N GLU A 58 0.56 -22.06 -5.90
CA GLU A 58 1.84 -21.39 -6.12
C GLU A 58 1.70 -20.22 -7.08
N VAL A 59 1.02 -20.42 -8.20
CA VAL A 59 0.81 -19.36 -9.20
C VAL A 59 0.00 -18.22 -8.61
N TYR A 60 -1.06 -18.53 -7.88
CA TYR A 60 -1.90 -17.50 -7.29
C TYR A 60 -1.16 -16.69 -6.24
N THR A 61 -0.37 -17.36 -5.39
CA THR A 61 0.46 -16.70 -4.40
C THR A 61 1.44 -15.74 -5.07
N MET A 62 2.11 -16.22 -6.12
CA MET A 62 3.06 -15.40 -6.87
C MET A 62 2.39 -14.15 -7.45
N LYS A 63 1.21 -14.32 -8.03
CA LYS A 63 0.45 -13.20 -8.59
C LYS A 63 0.06 -12.18 -7.54
N LEU A 64 -0.40 -12.63 -6.38
CA LEU A 64 -0.77 -11.73 -5.27
C LEU A 64 0.47 -10.97 -4.78
N ASP A 65 1.59 -11.67 -4.61
CA ASP A 65 2.83 -11.04 -4.15
C ASP A 65 3.30 -9.98 -5.14
N MET A 66 3.21 -10.25 -6.45
CA MET A 66 3.58 -9.29 -7.48
C MET A 66 2.66 -8.07 -7.47
N LYS A 67 1.36 -8.28 -7.28
CA LYS A 67 0.40 -7.17 -7.20
C LYS A 67 0.66 -6.31 -5.98
N LEU A 68 0.97 -6.94 -4.85
CA LEU A 68 1.28 -6.20 -3.62
C LEU A 68 2.56 -5.37 -3.79
N ASP A 69 3.61 -5.96 -4.36
CA ASP A 69 4.86 -5.23 -4.61
C ASP A 69 4.62 -4.03 -5.53
N SER A 70 3.86 -4.24 -6.59
CA SER A 70 3.55 -3.16 -7.54
C SER A 70 2.78 -2.05 -6.84
N LEU A 71 1.79 -2.40 -6.02
CA LEU A 71 1.02 -1.41 -5.27
C LEU A 71 1.90 -0.64 -4.30
N CYS A 72 2.76 -1.34 -3.54
CA CYS A 72 3.66 -0.69 -2.59
C CYS A 72 4.61 0.28 -3.27
N ASN A 73 5.09 -0.05 -4.48
CA ASN A 73 5.91 0.86 -5.27
C ASN A 73 5.14 2.11 -5.67
N LYS A 74 3.87 1.97 -6.05
CA LYS A 74 3.02 3.11 -6.40
C LYS A 74 2.75 4.00 -5.20
N VAL A 75 2.52 3.39 -4.04
CA VAL A 75 2.29 4.13 -2.79
C VAL A 75 3.54 4.89 -2.38
N ASP A 76 4.71 4.27 -2.52
CA ASP A 76 5.99 4.92 -2.25
C ASP A 76 6.18 6.14 -3.14
N TYR A 77 5.95 5.96 -4.45
CA TYR A 77 6.07 7.05 -5.41
C TYR A 77 5.09 8.19 -5.10
N ALA A 78 3.86 7.86 -4.74
CA ALA A 78 2.87 8.88 -4.38
C ALA A 78 3.31 9.67 -3.15
N GLY A 79 3.98 9.03 -2.20
CA GLY A 79 4.57 9.70 -1.05
C GLY A 79 5.62 10.73 -1.46
N TYR A 80 6.48 10.37 -2.41
CA TYR A 80 7.47 11.31 -2.94
C TYR A 80 6.80 12.50 -3.63
N GLN A 81 5.70 12.28 -4.33
CA GLN A 81 4.96 13.37 -4.96
C GLN A 81 4.40 14.35 -3.93
N VAL A 82 3.89 13.85 -2.81
CA VAL A 82 3.42 14.71 -1.71
C VAL A 82 4.57 15.57 -1.18
N ILE A 83 5.73 14.96 -0.95
CA ILE A 83 6.92 15.69 -0.47
C ILE A 83 7.35 16.75 -1.48
N LYS A 84 7.36 16.40 -2.76
CA LYS A 84 7.72 17.34 -3.82
C LYS A 84 6.80 18.55 -3.83
N ASP A 85 5.49 18.33 -3.69
CA ASP A 85 4.52 19.42 -3.66
C ASP A 85 4.73 20.31 -2.44
N LYS A 86 5.04 19.72 -1.29
CA LYS A 86 5.32 20.49 -0.07
C LYS A 86 6.60 21.32 -0.22
N MET A 87 7.63 20.76 -0.88
CA MET A 87 8.86 21.49 -1.13
C MET A 87 8.63 22.68 -2.06
N GLN A 88 7.79 22.52 -3.07
CA GLN A 88 7.46 23.61 -3.99
C GLN A 88 6.76 24.76 -3.25
N SER A 89 5.96 24.47 -2.24
CA SER A 89 5.30 25.52 -1.45
C SER A 89 6.27 26.34 -0.62
N LEU A 90 7.51 25.88 -0.47
CA LEU A 90 8.55 26.59 0.28
C LEU A 90 9.48 27.41 -0.61
N GLN A 91 9.26 27.41 -1.92
CA GLN A 91 10.08 28.19 -2.83
C GLN A 91 9.94 29.67 -2.53
N GLY A 92 11.04 30.38 -2.58
CA GLY A 92 11.06 31.81 -2.31
C GLY A 92 11.33 32.21 -0.86
N ILE A 93 11.48 31.21 0.01
CA ILE A 93 11.82 31.48 1.41
C ILE A 93 13.33 31.56 1.63
#